data_754397388d3116bad7f2606c700b1735
#
_entry.id   754397388d3116bad7f2606c700b1735
#
_cell.length_a   1.000
_cell.length_b   1.000
_cell.length_c   1.000
_cell.angle_alpha   90.00
_cell.angle_beta   90.00
_cell.angle_gamma   90.00
#
_symmetry.space_group_name_H-M   'P 1'
#
loop_
_entity.id
_entity.type
_entity.pdbx_description
1 polymer ?
#
loop_
_entity_poly.entity_id
_entity_poly.type
_entity_poly.pdbx_seq_one_letter_code
_entity_poly.pdbx_strand_id
1 'polypeptide(L)'
;MTGWVIRQYRGIAPRAEPRLLADNQAQSAYDFTLWHGSLRPLRNNLEVIPALPKVGTVNSIYRFGKSTDSDSLYWFHWLPDTDVVRGFVAGDEYERTYWTGGGTEPRMTTFQLATTGGSNYPMASRTLGLPRGVAPGVSKSGTPTGNPETRAYVYCWVTALGELGPPSAASSLITVEDGESVTITGIPAVPPTGNYDIAGKRIFRATAGTYLYVAEINAAATSYVDSVATANLGEEIQSLYWDMPPAALSGLTAMANGIMAGFKGKDVYFCEPFYPHAWPQRYIMTVDDDVVALVASDTTLIVITKSLPYTISGTHPESMAMVMGALPQAGVSKRSALSSGNGAIYASPDGLMSVGGGGSTNLTETLFTRTEWQELKPSSMHGYLLDGRYIGFYDTGAVQGGFILDLSSGEFMPLSFYATAGYYDPQRDALFLVIGGTQLVKFDSAATYRMGMWHSKSYYLPSPRNMGYARVEASAYPVTMSVTATLRSSAEATAVAAEYPGVVTASGNKATYSVSVTDDRVFALPNGFDAKVWEYELQAANEVLSSGIAQYVQEFSNG
;
A
#
# COMPACT_ATOMS: atom_id res chain seq x y z
N MET A 1 32.81 22.20 -30.14
CA MET A 1 32.92 21.56 -28.81
C MET A 1 32.78 20.08 -29.00
N THR A 2 33.75 19.32 -28.50
CA THR A 2 33.75 17.83 -28.63
C THR A 2 33.68 17.14 -27.27
N GLY A 3 33.48 17.91 -26.20
CA GLY A 3 33.31 17.41 -24.86
C GLY A 3 31.86 17.39 -24.40
N TRP A 4 31.52 16.47 -23.52
CA TRP A 4 30.23 16.38 -22.83
C TRP A 4 30.44 16.62 -21.34
N VAL A 5 29.83 17.70 -20.82
CA VAL A 5 29.84 18.05 -19.40
C VAL A 5 28.40 18.07 -18.91
N ILE A 6 28.08 17.18 -17.97
CA ILE A 6 26.75 17.07 -17.37
C ILE A 6 26.74 17.78 -16.03
N ARG A 7 25.77 18.66 -15.82
CA ARG A 7 25.53 19.43 -14.60
C ARG A 7 24.14 19.19 -14.01
N GLN A 8 23.29 18.54 -14.78
CA GLN A 8 21.96 18.13 -14.37
C GLN A 8 21.74 16.71 -14.85
N TYR A 9 21.63 15.78 -13.95
CA TYR A 9 21.44 14.35 -14.24
C TYR A 9 19.96 14.01 -14.29
N ARG A 10 19.66 13.02 -15.11
CA ARG A 10 18.32 12.43 -15.24
C ARG A 10 18.39 10.91 -15.03
N GLY A 11 17.22 10.32 -14.70
CA GLY A 11 17.08 8.90 -14.51
C GLY A 11 17.12 8.10 -15.81
N ILE A 12 16.71 6.85 -15.76
CA ILE A 12 16.64 5.97 -16.92
C ILE A 12 15.34 6.17 -17.72
N ALA A 13 15.42 5.92 -19.03
CA ALA A 13 14.26 5.84 -19.91
C ALA A 13 14.46 4.66 -20.88
N PRO A 14 14.13 3.43 -20.44
CA PRO A 14 14.36 2.21 -21.23
C PRO A 14 13.74 2.21 -22.63
N ARG A 15 12.64 2.92 -22.83
CA ARG A 15 11.97 3.11 -24.13
C ARG A 15 12.89 3.63 -25.23
N ALA A 16 13.93 4.38 -24.86
CA ALA A 16 14.85 4.98 -25.82
C ALA A 16 16.13 4.16 -25.94
N GLU A 17 16.59 3.87 -27.18
CA GLU A 17 17.91 3.28 -27.39
C GLU A 17 19.01 4.17 -26.75
N PRO A 18 20.11 3.59 -26.19
CA PRO A 18 21.16 4.35 -25.52
C PRO A 18 21.73 5.54 -26.30
N ARG A 19 21.78 5.43 -27.61
CA ARG A 19 22.26 6.54 -28.50
C ARG A 19 21.27 7.70 -28.64
N LEU A 20 19.97 7.43 -28.42
CA LEU A 20 18.89 8.42 -28.62
C LEU A 20 18.46 9.11 -27.31
N LEU A 21 18.99 8.68 -26.19
CA LEU A 21 18.79 9.33 -24.90
C LEU A 21 19.22 10.79 -24.94
N ALA A 22 18.66 11.64 -24.09
CA ALA A 22 19.20 12.99 -23.85
C ALA A 22 20.61 12.91 -23.30
N ASP A 23 21.44 13.93 -23.51
CA ASP A 23 22.85 13.89 -23.11
C ASP A 23 23.06 13.66 -21.61
N ASN A 24 22.11 14.08 -20.79
CA ASN A 24 22.12 13.97 -19.33
C ASN A 24 21.29 12.80 -18.79
N GLN A 25 20.78 11.91 -19.64
CA GLN A 25 19.95 10.77 -19.27
C GLN A 25 20.75 9.49 -19.20
N ALA A 26 20.49 8.67 -18.21
CA ALA A 26 21.17 7.39 -18.01
C ALA A 26 20.62 6.29 -18.92
N GLN A 27 21.49 5.43 -19.44
CA GLN A 27 21.10 4.14 -20.02
C GLN A 27 20.86 3.08 -18.92
N SER A 28 21.58 3.19 -17.80
CA SER A 28 21.34 2.42 -16.58
C SER A 28 21.76 3.23 -15.36
N ALA A 29 21.02 3.11 -14.27
CA ALA A 29 21.34 3.76 -13.00
C ALA A 29 20.63 3.03 -11.85
N TYR A 30 21.11 3.20 -10.62
CA TYR A 30 20.42 2.76 -9.41
C TYR A 30 20.91 3.50 -8.16
N ASP A 31 20.05 3.55 -7.13
CA ASP A 31 20.32 4.04 -5.78
C ASP A 31 20.71 5.52 -5.66
N PHE A 32 20.31 6.36 -6.62
CA PHE A 32 20.40 7.82 -6.52
C PHE A 32 19.04 8.49 -6.40
N THR A 33 19.01 9.69 -5.84
CA THR A 33 17.93 10.66 -5.96
C THR A 33 18.39 11.84 -6.82
N LEU A 34 17.46 12.47 -7.55
CA LEU A 34 17.74 13.50 -8.56
C LEU A 34 17.11 14.86 -8.24
N TRP A 35 16.75 15.14 -6.99
CA TRP A 35 15.92 16.29 -6.61
C TRP A 35 16.44 17.64 -7.06
N HIS A 36 17.76 17.81 -7.08
CA HIS A 36 18.39 19.08 -7.47
C HIS A 36 19.16 18.98 -8.77
N GLY A 37 18.96 17.90 -9.52
CA GLY A 37 19.72 17.63 -10.72
C GLY A 37 21.10 17.02 -10.47
N SER A 38 21.56 16.92 -9.21
CA SER A 38 22.75 16.15 -8.81
C SER A 38 22.44 14.68 -8.63
N LEU A 39 23.47 13.81 -8.66
CA LEU A 39 23.37 12.41 -8.25
C LEU A 39 23.59 12.32 -6.74
N ARG A 40 22.52 12.35 -5.97
CA ARG A 40 22.62 12.19 -4.52
C ARG A 40 22.35 10.73 -4.14
N PRO A 41 23.31 10.01 -3.54
CA PRO A 41 23.11 8.62 -3.19
C PRO A 41 22.08 8.48 -2.08
N LEU A 42 21.28 7.42 -2.16
CA LEU A 42 20.39 7.01 -1.08
C LEU A 42 21.20 6.55 0.14
N ARG A 43 20.69 6.79 1.32
CA ARG A 43 21.24 6.18 2.52
C ARG A 43 20.94 4.68 2.54
N ASN A 44 21.75 3.92 3.26
CA ASN A 44 21.42 2.54 3.57
C ASN A 44 20.14 2.48 4.42
N ASN A 45 19.47 1.35 4.38
CA ASN A 45 18.33 1.13 5.25
C ASN A 45 18.82 0.92 6.70
N LEU A 46 18.14 1.56 7.66
CA LEU A 46 18.42 1.38 9.07
C LEU A 46 17.67 0.14 9.58
N GLU A 47 18.39 -0.84 10.13
CA GLU A 47 17.77 -1.99 10.76
C GLU A 47 16.96 -1.57 12.01
N VAL A 48 15.73 -2.04 12.10
CA VAL A 48 14.79 -1.79 13.21
C VAL A 48 14.54 -3.09 13.99
N ILE A 49 14.22 -4.16 13.28
CA ILE A 49 14.05 -5.50 13.83
C ILE A 49 14.79 -6.49 12.91
N PRO A 50 15.78 -7.23 13.41
CA PRO A 50 16.56 -8.15 12.58
C PRO A 50 15.73 -9.30 12.01
N ALA A 51 14.69 -9.76 12.73
CA ALA A 51 13.74 -10.75 12.25
C ALA A 51 12.38 -10.62 12.95
N LEU A 52 11.32 -10.44 12.17
CA LEU A 52 9.95 -10.51 12.65
C LEU A 52 9.61 -11.94 13.09
N PRO A 53 8.84 -12.14 14.19
CA PRO A 53 8.69 -13.46 14.81
C PRO A 53 7.97 -14.53 13.99
N LYS A 54 7.10 -14.19 13.03
CA LYS A 54 6.39 -15.18 12.21
C LYS A 54 7.31 -15.85 11.22
N VAL A 55 7.29 -17.18 11.20
CA VAL A 55 8.11 -17.98 10.27
C VAL A 55 7.50 -17.94 8.87
N GLY A 56 8.26 -17.46 7.90
CA GLY A 56 7.86 -17.33 6.50
C GLY A 56 8.03 -15.91 5.97
N THR A 57 7.72 -15.71 4.70
CA THR A 57 7.80 -14.39 4.06
C THR A 57 6.65 -13.50 4.50
N VAL A 58 6.97 -12.39 5.15
CA VAL A 58 6.00 -11.38 5.57
C VAL A 58 5.64 -10.52 4.36
N ASN A 59 4.35 -10.49 4.01
CA ASN A 59 3.82 -9.73 2.89
C ASN A 59 3.00 -8.49 3.30
N SER A 60 2.69 -8.34 4.58
CA SER A 60 2.02 -7.15 5.10
C SER A 60 2.50 -6.80 6.49
N ILE A 61 2.73 -5.53 6.73
CA ILE A 61 3.09 -4.97 8.04
C ILE A 61 2.21 -3.77 8.34
N TYR A 62 1.95 -3.55 9.61
CA TYR A 62 1.23 -2.39 10.12
C TYR A 62 1.78 -1.99 11.47
N ARG A 63 2.02 -0.70 11.67
CA ARG A 63 2.47 -0.20 12.94
C ARG A 63 1.29 0.16 13.84
N PHE A 64 1.18 -0.56 14.94
CA PHE A 64 0.14 -0.32 15.94
C PHE A 64 0.59 0.67 17.03
N GLY A 65 1.88 0.84 17.26
CA GLY A 65 2.48 1.69 18.29
C GLY A 65 2.16 3.18 18.16
N LYS A 66 2.28 3.90 19.27
CA LYS A 66 2.13 5.35 19.35
C LYS A 66 3.41 6.07 18.88
N SER A 67 3.32 7.37 18.65
CA SER A 67 4.47 8.20 18.24
C SER A 67 5.61 8.20 19.27
N THR A 68 5.28 8.01 20.56
CA THR A 68 6.23 7.94 21.67
C THR A 68 6.90 6.59 21.84
N ASP A 69 6.40 5.53 21.20
CA ASP A 69 6.97 4.19 21.30
C ASP A 69 8.22 4.06 20.42
N SER A 70 9.15 3.20 20.82
CA SER A 70 10.32 2.85 20.01
C SER A 70 9.89 2.30 18.63
N ASP A 71 10.70 2.57 17.61
CA ASP A 71 10.47 2.06 16.25
C ASP A 71 10.40 0.54 16.17
N SER A 72 10.97 -0.19 17.13
CA SER A 72 10.97 -1.65 17.18
C SER A 72 9.71 -2.28 17.82
N LEU A 73 8.78 -1.47 18.37
CA LEU A 73 7.64 -1.98 19.13
C LEU A 73 6.34 -2.02 18.30
N TYR A 74 5.51 -3.01 18.63
CA TYR A 74 4.12 -3.15 18.20
C TYR A 74 3.90 -3.22 16.68
N TRP A 75 4.74 -3.98 15.97
CA TRP A 75 4.56 -4.27 14.55
C TRP A 75 3.64 -5.47 14.35
N PHE A 76 2.44 -5.20 13.86
CA PHE A 76 1.60 -6.26 13.31
C PHE A 76 2.20 -6.72 11.99
N HIS A 77 2.22 -8.02 11.76
CA HIS A 77 2.76 -8.58 10.54
C HIS A 77 2.02 -9.85 10.14
N TRP A 78 1.83 -10.01 8.84
CA TRP A 78 1.13 -11.15 8.26
C TRP A 78 1.93 -11.73 7.10
N LEU A 79 1.83 -13.08 6.95
CA LEU A 79 2.42 -13.76 5.79
C LEU A 79 1.58 -13.53 4.54
N PRO A 80 0.24 -13.59 4.56
CA PRO A 80 -0.59 -13.20 3.43
C PRO A 80 -0.69 -11.67 3.29
N ASP A 81 -1.15 -11.25 2.10
CA ASP A 81 -1.56 -9.87 1.84
C ASP A 81 -2.77 -9.51 2.69
N THR A 82 -2.67 -8.43 3.46
CA THR A 82 -3.64 -8.01 4.48
C THR A 82 -3.83 -6.50 4.45
N ASP A 83 -5.08 -6.07 4.37
CA ASP A 83 -5.47 -4.66 4.40
C ASP A 83 -5.90 -4.30 5.82
N VAL A 84 -5.30 -3.24 6.38
CA VAL A 84 -5.48 -2.88 7.79
C VAL A 84 -6.03 -1.46 7.90
N VAL A 85 -7.04 -1.28 8.73
CA VAL A 85 -7.65 0.02 9.05
C VAL A 85 -7.68 0.22 10.55
N ARG A 86 -7.15 1.36 11.01
CA ARG A 86 -7.27 1.78 12.41
C ARG A 86 -8.69 2.29 12.68
N GLY A 87 -9.18 2.08 13.91
CA GLY A 87 -10.45 2.62 14.36
C GLY A 87 -10.49 4.16 14.23
N PHE A 88 -11.59 4.67 13.72
CA PHE A 88 -11.83 6.09 13.47
C PHE A 88 -12.83 6.70 14.47
N VAL A 89 -13.30 5.93 15.44
CA VAL A 89 -14.17 6.44 16.50
C VAL A 89 -13.34 7.31 17.45
N ALA A 90 -13.71 8.57 17.57
CA ALA A 90 -13.01 9.49 18.45
C ALA A 90 -13.09 9.03 19.91
N GLY A 91 -11.97 9.06 20.62
CA GLY A 91 -11.91 8.65 22.02
C GLY A 91 -12.01 7.13 22.26
N ASP A 92 -11.78 6.31 21.26
CA ASP A 92 -11.74 4.85 21.41
C ASP A 92 -10.58 4.41 22.31
N GLU A 93 -10.88 4.18 23.58
CA GLU A 93 -9.91 3.75 24.60
C GLU A 93 -9.32 2.36 24.33
N TYR A 94 -9.98 1.56 23.50
CA TYR A 94 -9.56 0.21 23.14
C TYR A 94 -8.57 0.19 21.99
N GLU A 95 -8.39 1.29 21.24
CA GLU A 95 -7.54 1.40 20.04
C GLU A 95 -7.86 0.29 19.04
N ARG A 96 -9.14 0.13 18.71
CA ARG A 96 -9.62 -0.92 17.79
C ARG A 96 -8.97 -0.80 16.43
N THR A 97 -8.55 -1.94 15.90
CA THR A 97 -7.94 -2.06 14.58
C THR A 97 -8.59 -3.23 13.85
N TYR A 98 -8.87 -3.02 12.57
CA TYR A 98 -9.62 -3.94 11.72
C TYR A 98 -8.78 -4.36 10.54
N TRP A 99 -8.97 -5.59 10.02
CA TRP A 99 -8.28 -6.04 8.82
C TRP A 99 -9.06 -7.08 8.05
N THR A 100 -8.72 -7.18 6.76
CA THR A 100 -9.17 -8.22 5.82
C THR A 100 -7.97 -8.81 5.10
N GLY A 101 -8.06 -10.05 4.64
CA GLY A 101 -7.02 -10.71 3.86
C GLY A 101 -6.69 -12.12 4.35
N GLY A 102 -5.81 -12.80 3.62
CA GLY A 102 -5.32 -14.13 3.99
C GLY A 102 -6.35 -15.26 3.90
N GLY A 103 -7.46 -15.06 3.21
CA GLY A 103 -8.53 -16.06 3.09
C GLY A 103 -9.31 -16.30 4.39
N THR A 104 -9.12 -15.45 5.40
CA THR A 104 -9.86 -15.46 6.64
C THR A 104 -11.00 -14.45 6.62
N GLU A 105 -12.00 -14.65 7.47
CA GLU A 105 -13.04 -13.65 7.72
C GLU A 105 -12.45 -12.32 8.23
N PRO A 106 -13.12 -11.19 8.02
CA PRO A 106 -12.73 -9.90 8.57
C PRO A 106 -12.53 -9.97 10.09
N ARG A 107 -11.45 -9.35 10.57
CA ARG A 107 -11.02 -9.40 11.97
C ARG A 107 -10.94 -8.02 12.60
N MET A 108 -11.04 -8.01 13.92
CA MET A 108 -10.80 -6.85 14.76
C MET A 108 -9.92 -7.24 15.95
N THR A 109 -9.18 -6.27 16.48
CA THR A 109 -8.43 -6.41 17.73
C THR A 109 -8.46 -5.10 18.51
N THR A 110 -8.10 -5.21 19.81
CA THR A 110 -7.84 -4.05 20.68
C THR A 110 -6.36 -4.03 21.06
N PHE A 111 -5.86 -2.94 21.64
CA PHE A 111 -4.48 -2.87 22.11
C PHE A 111 -4.14 -4.04 23.05
N GLN A 112 -4.96 -4.25 24.06
CA GLN A 112 -4.74 -5.32 25.04
C GLN A 112 -4.74 -6.69 24.39
N LEU A 113 -5.73 -6.98 23.55
CA LEU A 113 -5.87 -8.29 22.89
C LEU A 113 -4.71 -8.57 21.92
N ALA A 114 -4.24 -7.55 21.22
CA ALA A 114 -3.17 -7.66 20.25
C ALA A 114 -1.79 -7.83 20.87
N THR A 115 -1.53 -7.24 22.05
CA THR A 115 -0.18 -7.11 22.62
C THR A 115 0.06 -7.98 23.84
N THR A 116 -0.97 -8.62 24.43
CA THR A 116 -0.81 -9.47 25.62
C THR A 116 -0.33 -10.85 25.24
N GLY A 117 0.73 -11.32 25.90
CA GLY A 117 1.19 -12.72 25.85
C GLY A 117 2.38 -12.99 24.94
N GLY A 118 2.95 -12.00 24.27
CA GLY A 118 4.13 -12.20 23.43
C GLY A 118 4.46 -11.06 22.49
N SER A 119 5.29 -11.34 21.48
CA SER A 119 5.74 -10.35 20.46
C SER A 119 5.29 -10.68 19.02
N ASN A 120 4.53 -11.75 18.83
CA ASN A 120 4.07 -12.20 17.51
C ASN A 120 2.76 -11.49 17.09
N TYR A 121 2.80 -10.17 17.05
CA TYR A 121 1.61 -9.30 16.87
C TYR A 121 0.91 -9.47 15.52
N PRO A 122 -0.46 -9.34 15.47
CA PRO A 122 -1.35 -9.33 16.62
C PRO A 122 -1.41 -10.72 17.29
N MET A 123 -1.37 -10.77 18.65
CA MET A 123 -1.39 -12.02 19.41
C MET A 123 -2.74 -12.72 19.32
N ALA A 124 -3.82 -11.96 19.35
CA ALA A 124 -5.18 -12.46 19.24
C ALA A 124 -6.09 -11.45 18.53
N SER A 125 -7.23 -11.93 18.06
CA SER A 125 -8.26 -11.14 17.37
C SER A 125 -9.64 -11.74 17.55
N ARG A 126 -10.66 -10.94 17.24
CA ARG A 126 -12.06 -11.35 17.19
C ARG A 126 -12.56 -11.29 15.75
N THR A 127 -13.66 -11.96 15.46
CA THR A 127 -14.41 -11.80 14.20
C THR A 127 -15.04 -10.41 14.17
N LEU A 128 -14.94 -9.71 13.05
CA LEU A 128 -15.57 -8.41 12.85
C LEU A 128 -17.07 -8.60 12.61
N GLY A 129 -17.88 -7.88 13.38
CA GLY A 129 -19.33 -7.95 13.32
C GLY A 129 -19.92 -9.10 14.15
N LEU A 130 -21.23 -9.15 14.20
CA LEU A 130 -21.98 -10.12 14.98
C LEU A 130 -23.02 -10.85 14.12
N PRO A 131 -23.22 -12.17 14.32
CA PRO A 131 -24.19 -12.92 13.53
C PRO A 131 -25.63 -12.63 13.94
N ARG A 132 -26.57 -12.83 13.02
CA ARG A 132 -27.98 -12.88 13.36
C ARG A 132 -28.29 -14.05 14.28
N GLY A 133 -29.16 -13.82 15.27
CA GLY A 133 -29.68 -14.87 16.11
C GLY A 133 -30.81 -15.67 15.43
N VAL A 134 -31.13 -16.83 16.01
CA VAL A 134 -32.32 -17.62 15.65
C VAL A 134 -33.57 -17.01 16.27
N ALA A 135 -34.77 -17.29 15.70
CA ALA A 135 -36.02 -16.82 16.24
C ALA A 135 -36.24 -17.37 17.68
N PRO A 136 -36.54 -16.50 18.68
CA PRO A 136 -36.88 -16.97 20.00
C PRO A 136 -38.29 -17.56 20.02
N GLY A 137 -38.50 -18.52 20.94
CA GLY A 137 -39.86 -19.01 21.26
C GLY A 137 -40.58 -18.07 22.24
N VAL A 138 -41.89 -18.02 22.18
CA VAL A 138 -42.71 -17.17 23.06
C VAL A 138 -43.88 -17.97 23.64
N SER A 139 -44.15 -17.76 24.91
CA SER A 139 -45.35 -18.27 25.62
C SER A 139 -45.84 -17.22 26.60
N LYS A 140 -47.11 -17.22 26.92
CA LYS A 140 -47.71 -16.27 27.87
C LYS A 140 -48.23 -16.93 29.11
N SER A 141 -48.25 -16.19 30.20
CA SER A 141 -48.80 -16.62 31.49
C SER A 141 -49.40 -15.41 32.21
N GLY A 142 -50.30 -15.68 33.14
CA GLY A 142 -51.04 -14.63 33.88
C GLY A 142 -52.51 -14.68 33.62
N THR A 143 -53.25 -13.74 34.20
CA THR A 143 -54.71 -13.64 34.04
C THR A 143 -55.00 -12.39 33.20
N PRO A 144 -55.65 -12.54 32.03
CA PRO A 144 -55.97 -11.41 31.16
C PRO A 144 -56.98 -10.51 31.83
N THR A 145 -56.71 -9.19 31.82
CA THR A 145 -57.58 -8.16 32.46
C THR A 145 -57.83 -6.94 31.60
N GLY A 146 -57.32 -6.88 30.38
CA GLY A 146 -57.33 -5.68 29.57
C GLY A 146 -57.55 -5.90 28.07
N ASN A 147 -57.15 -4.94 27.27
CA ASN A 147 -57.24 -5.01 25.82
C ASN A 147 -56.11 -5.86 25.22
N PRO A 148 -56.41 -6.66 24.21
CA PRO A 148 -55.40 -7.46 23.54
C PRO A 148 -54.47 -6.60 22.69
N GLU A 149 -53.15 -6.85 22.77
CA GLU A 149 -52.12 -6.37 21.85
C GLU A 149 -51.35 -7.54 21.25
N THR A 150 -50.91 -7.39 20.01
CA THR A 150 -50.08 -8.38 19.35
C THR A 150 -48.63 -7.98 19.45
N ARG A 151 -47.79 -8.91 19.95
CA ARG A 151 -46.34 -8.71 20.16
C ARG A 151 -45.53 -9.71 19.34
N ALA A 152 -44.35 -9.30 18.94
CA ALA A 152 -43.26 -10.17 18.47
C ALA A 152 -41.94 -9.72 19.11
N TYR A 153 -41.00 -10.62 19.21
CA TYR A 153 -39.74 -10.37 19.88
C TYR A 153 -38.55 -10.71 18.98
N VAL A 154 -37.50 -9.89 19.10
CA VAL A 154 -36.19 -10.15 18.54
C VAL A 154 -35.16 -9.88 19.62
N TYR A 155 -33.97 -10.49 19.50
CA TYR A 155 -32.84 -10.15 20.34
C TYR A 155 -31.59 -9.87 19.47
N CYS A 156 -30.71 -9.02 19.98
CA CYS A 156 -29.43 -8.71 19.39
C CYS A 156 -28.30 -9.13 20.33
N TRP A 157 -27.22 -9.69 19.80
CA TRP A 157 -26.00 -9.91 20.55
C TRP A 157 -25.33 -8.58 20.89
N VAL A 158 -24.68 -8.51 22.04
CA VAL A 158 -23.90 -7.31 22.47
C VAL A 158 -22.52 -7.79 22.89
N THR A 159 -21.47 -7.14 22.35
CA THR A 159 -20.08 -7.41 22.75
C THR A 159 -19.72 -6.72 24.05
N ALA A 160 -18.60 -7.13 24.67
CA ALA A 160 -18.03 -6.46 25.83
C ALA A 160 -17.61 -5.01 25.52
N LEU A 161 -17.46 -4.65 24.24
CA LEU A 161 -17.19 -3.28 23.76
C LEU A 161 -18.47 -2.46 23.53
N GLY A 162 -19.65 -3.02 23.84
CA GLY A 162 -20.95 -2.37 23.62
C GLY A 162 -21.46 -2.40 22.16
N GLU A 163 -20.81 -3.16 21.27
CA GLU A 163 -21.22 -3.28 19.88
C GLU A 163 -22.49 -4.13 19.76
N LEU A 164 -23.52 -3.56 19.10
CA LEU A 164 -24.81 -4.19 18.92
C LEU A 164 -24.86 -4.93 17.57
N GLY A 165 -25.24 -6.19 17.59
CA GLY A 165 -25.42 -7.01 16.38
C GLY A 165 -26.78 -6.79 15.71
N PRO A 166 -26.97 -7.39 14.53
CA PRO A 166 -28.27 -7.43 13.86
C PRO A 166 -29.31 -8.19 14.69
N PRO A 167 -30.60 -7.90 14.53
CA PRO A 167 -31.64 -8.64 15.24
C PRO A 167 -31.71 -10.08 14.77
N SER A 168 -32.13 -10.97 15.69
CA SER A 168 -32.51 -12.33 15.37
C SER A 168 -33.68 -12.35 14.37
N ALA A 169 -33.98 -13.52 13.81
CA ALA A 169 -35.30 -13.72 13.24
C ALA A 169 -36.38 -13.45 14.29
N ALA A 170 -37.54 -12.89 13.87
CA ALA A 170 -38.63 -12.57 14.77
C ALA A 170 -39.28 -13.84 15.34
N SER A 171 -39.75 -13.78 16.59
CA SER A 171 -40.60 -14.79 17.16
C SER A 171 -41.90 -14.93 16.38
N SER A 172 -42.67 -15.98 16.61
CA SER A 172 -44.07 -15.99 16.25
C SER A 172 -44.84 -14.85 16.94
N LEU A 173 -45.93 -14.39 16.29
CA LEU A 173 -46.82 -13.40 16.89
C LEU A 173 -47.55 -14.03 18.09
N ILE A 174 -47.67 -13.25 19.17
CA ILE A 174 -48.41 -13.64 20.36
C ILE A 174 -49.34 -12.51 20.78
N THR A 175 -50.61 -12.83 21.03
CA THR A 175 -51.59 -11.85 21.54
C THR A 175 -51.59 -11.89 23.06
N VAL A 176 -51.36 -10.74 23.68
CA VAL A 176 -51.17 -10.55 25.13
C VAL A 176 -52.15 -9.48 25.61
N GLU A 177 -52.71 -9.66 26.79
CA GLU A 177 -53.57 -8.69 27.45
C GLU A 177 -52.90 -8.15 28.74
N ASP A 178 -53.43 -7.06 29.26
CA ASP A 178 -52.99 -6.55 30.55
C ASP A 178 -53.14 -7.65 31.64
N GLY A 179 -52.13 -7.74 32.55
CA GLY A 179 -52.04 -8.80 33.53
C GLY A 179 -51.37 -10.08 33.05
N GLU A 180 -51.09 -10.22 31.76
CA GLU A 180 -50.28 -11.30 31.21
C GLU A 180 -48.81 -10.89 31.03
N SER A 181 -47.87 -11.81 31.20
CA SER A 181 -46.47 -11.67 30.87
C SER A 181 -46.06 -12.65 29.78
N VAL A 182 -45.03 -12.30 29.00
CA VAL A 182 -44.48 -13.16 27.96
C VAL A 182 -43.14 -13.74 28.38
N THR A 183 -43.08 -15.07 28.40
CA THR A 183 -41.81 -15.76 28.56
C THR A 183 -41.19 -16.01 27.19
N ILE A 184 -40.03 -15.41 26.97
CA ILE A 184 -39.18 -15.54 25.77
C ILE A 184 -38.17 -16.67 26.09
N THR A 185 -38.08 -17.66 25.21
CA THR A 185 -37.24 -18.88 25.38
C THR A 185 -36.45 -19.19 24.13
N GLY A 186 -35.55 -20.18 24.18
CA GLY A 186 -34.81 -20.62 23.00
C GLY A 186 -33.74 -19.61 22.53
N ILE A 187 -33.37 -18.67 23.38
CA ILE A 187 -32.23 -17.76 23.11
C ILE A 187 -30.93 -18.54 23.38
N PRO A 188 -30.05 -18.74 22.39
CA PRO A 188 -28.79 -19.46 22.62
C PRO A 188 -27.89 -18.76 23.65
N ALA A 189 -27.14 -19.51 24.45
CA ALA A 189 -26.15 -18.95 25.39
C ALA A 189 -24.94 -18.35 24.67
N VAL A 190 -24.61 -18.86 23.46
CA VAL A 190 -23.49 -18.43 22.62
C VAL A 190 -23.94 -18.31 21.17
N PRO A 191 -23.31 -17.43 20.36
CA PRO A 191 -23.60 -17.38 18.92
C PRO A 191 -23.15 -18.70 18.24
N PRO A 192 -23.71 -19.02 17.08
CA PRO A 192 -23.54 -20.35 16.47
C PRO A 192 -22.10 -20.67 16.07
N THR A 193 -21.35 -19.74 15.53
CA THR A 193 -19.94 -19.91 15.11
C THR A 193 -19.21 -18.58 15.11
N GLY A 194 -17.89 -18.61 15.35
CA GLY A 194 -17.03 -17.42 15.33
C GLY A 194 -16.38 -17.16 16.70
N ASN A 195 -15.42 -16.23 16.69
CA ASN A 195 -14.71 -15.81 17.89
C ASN A 195 -15.18 -14.40 18.29
N TYR A 196 -16.31 -14.34 18.97
CA TYR A 196 -16.94 -13.11 19.42
C TYR A 196 -16.72 -12.88 20.91
N ASP A 197 -16.75 -11.62 21.34
CA ASP A 197 -16.62 -11.22 22.75
C ASP A 197 -18.00 -10.81 23.29
N ILE A 198 -18.91 -11.79 23.43
CA ILE A 198 -20.30 -11.55 23.82
C ILE A 198 -20.40 -11.30 25.31
N ALA A 199 -20.89 -10.13 25.70
CA ALA A 199 -21.21 -9.78 27.09
C ALA A 199 -22.71 -9.95 27.42
N GLY A 200 -23.59 -9.72 26.44
CA GLY A 200 -25.01 -9.74 26.69
C GLY A 200 -25.86 -9.87 25.44
N LYS A 201 -27.16 -9.74 25.65
CA LYS A 201 -28.18 -9.69 24.60
C LYS A 201 -29.21 -8.63 24.95
N ARG A 202 -29.57 -7.79 23.99
CA ARG A 202 -30.68 -6.85 24.10
C ARG A 202 -31.92 -7.42 23.47
N ILE A 203 -33.01 -7.40 24.22
CA ILE A 203 -34.34 -7.87 23.78
C ILE A 203 -35.14 -6.67 23.35
N PHE A 204 -35.81 -6.81 22.20
CA PHE A 204 -36.70 -5.81 21.64
C PHE A 204 -38.07 -6.44 21.36
N ARG A 205 -39.13 -5.64 21.53
CA ARG A 205 -40.51 -6.01 21.31
C ARG A 205 -41.11 -5.16 20.20
N ALA A 206 -41.78 -5.81 19.25
CA ALA A 206 -42.56 -5.14 18.22
C ALA A 206 -43.80 -4.50 18.82
N THR A 207 -43.94 -3.20 18.57
CA THR A 207 -45.14 -2.42 18.98
C THR A 207 -45.41 -1.41 17.87
N ALA A 208 -46.62 -1.39 17.33
CA ALA A 208 -47.03 -0.48 16.26
C ALA A 208 -46.10 -0.45 15.03
N GLY A 209 -45.49 -1.57 14.70
CA GLY A 209 -44.61 -1.71 13.50
C GLY A 209 -43.11 -1.43 13.74
N THR A 210 -42.71 -1.02 14.95
CA THR A 210 -41.31 -0.80 15.34
C THR A 210 -40.88 -1.74 16.46
N TYR A 211 -39.59 -2.02 16.56
CA TYR A 211 -39.01 -2.78 17.66
C TYR A 211 -38.41 -1.84 18.71
N LEU A 212 -38.99 -1.89 19.93
CA LEU A 212 -38.60 -1.05 21.05
C LEU A 212 -37.83 -1.89 22.12
N TYR A 213 -36.85 -1.28 22.76
CA TYR A 213 -36.04 -1.91 23.78
C TYR A 213 -36.87 -2.34 25.01
N VAL A 214 -36.66 -3.59 25.43
CA VAL A 214 -37.29 -4.18 26.63
C VAL A 214 -36.27 -4.33 27.75
N ALA A 215 -35.18 -5.05 27.51
CA ALA A 215 -34.21 -5.37 28.53
C ALA A 215 -32.88 -5.83 27.92
N GLU A 216 -31.82 -5.78 28.75
CA GLU A 216 -30.55 -6.44 28.46
C GLU A 216 -30.36 -7.59 29.43
N ILE A 217 -30.00 -8.77 28.91
CA ILE A 217 -29.72 -9.98 29.66
C ILE A 217 -28.26 -10.39 29.45
N ASN A 218 -27.69 -11.10 30.44
CA ASN A 218 -26.32 -11.57 30.32
C ASN A 218 -26.13 -12.62 29.19
N ALA A 219 -24.89 -12.84 28.76
CA ALA A 219 -24.58 -13.76 27.66
C ALA A 219 -25.06 -15.19 27.90
N ALA A 220 -25.05 -15.69 29.13
CA ALA A 220 -25.44 -17.08 29.46
C ALA A 220 -26.97 -17.28 29.55
N ALA A 221 -27.76 -16.20 29.68
CA ALA A 221 -29.21 -16.32 29.83
C ALA A 221 -29.85 -16.86 28.53
N THR A 222 -30.74 -17.85 28.67
CA THR A 222 -31.44 -18.51 27.57
C THR A 222 -32.94 -18.21 27.53
N SER A 223 -33.43 -17.42 28.49
CA SER A 223 -34.81 -16.98 28.59
C SER A 223 -34.93 -15.65 29.30
N TYR A 224 -36.06 -14.98 29.10
CA TYR A 224 -36.43 -13.73 29.76
C TYR A 224 -37.96 -13.67 29.91
N VAL A 225 -38.44 -13.06 30.99
CA VAL A 225 -39.87 -12.83 31.18
C VAL A 225 -40.15 -11.34 31.01
N ASP A 226 -40.91 -10.98 29.96
CA ASP A 226 -41.33 -9.63 29.70
C ASP A 226 -42.64 -9.33 30.39
N SER A 227 -42.58 -8.48 31.41
CA SER A 227 -43.71 -7.87 32.09
C SER A 227 -43.75 -6.33 31.96
N VAL A 228 -42.94 -5.78 31.05
CA VAL A 228 -42.79 -4.35 30.86
C VAL A 228 -44.06 -3.78 30.20
N ALA A 229 -44.64 -2.76 30.81
CA ALA A 229 -45.78 -2.07 30.18
C ALA A 229 -45.35 -1.37 28.89
N THR A 230 -46.19 -1.32 27.87
CA THR A 230 -45.87 -0.75 26.55
C THR A 230 -45.42 0.71 26.63
N ALA A 231 -45.97 1.50 27.58
CA ALA A 231 -45.56 2.88 27.82
C ALA A 231 -44.11 3.04 28.39
N ASN A 232 -43.51 1.96 28.94
CA ASN A 232 -42.21 1.97 29.57
C ASN A 232 -41.12 1.33 28.70
N LEU A 233 -41.42 1.03 27.43
CA LEU A 233 -40.43 0.55 26.48
C LEU A 233 -39.40 1.65 26.16
N GLY A 234 -38.15 1.22 25.91
CA GLY A 234 -37.04 2.13 25.59
C GLY A 234 -36.96 2.50 24.12
N GLU A 235 -35.79 2.83 23.68
CA GLU A 235 -35.50 3.33 22.34
C GLU A 235 -35.76 2.29 21.24
N GLU A 236 -35.99 2.79 20.01
CA GLU A 236 -36.09 1.96 18.83
C GLU A 236 -34.77 1.28 18.49
N ILE A 237 -34.84 0.06 17.96
CA ILE A 237 -33.69 -0.71 17.52
C ILE A 237 -32.94 0.00 16.39
N GLN A 238 -31.68 0.32 16.59
CA GLN A 238 -30.83 0.95 15.58
C GLN A 238 -30.31 -0.07 14.56
N SER A 239 -30.09 -1.31 14.97
CA SER A 239 -29.43 -2.36 14.17
C SER A 239 -30.38 -3.16 13.27
N LEU A 240 -31.61 -2.68 13.03
CA LEU A 240 -32.64 -3.44 12.30
C LEU A 240 -32.15 -3.96 10.94
N TYR A 241 -31.40 -3.16 10.21
CA TYR A 241 -30.88 -3.46 8.88
C TYR A 241 -29.36 -3.76 8.85
N TRP A 242 -28.75 -3.95 10.00
CA TRP A 242 -27.33 -4.29 10.06
C TRP A 242 -27.10 -5.76 9.74
N ASP A 243 -25.91 -6.02 9.20
CA ASP A 243 -25.39 -7.37 8.94
C ASP A 243 -23.90 -7.43 9.27
N MET A 244 -23.34 -8.61 9.28
CA MET A 244 -21.89 -8.81 9.32
C MET A 244 -21.28 -8.47 7.95
N PRO A 245 -19.98 -8.07 7.92
CA PRO A 245 -19.25 -8.07 6.67
C PRO A 245 -19.18 -9.48 6.08
N PRO A 246 -19.15 -9.65 4.74
CA PRO A 246 -19.01 -10.98 4.14
C PRO A 246 -17.67 -11.61 4.50
N ALA A 247 -17.67 -12.93 4.74
CA ALA A 247 -16.48 -13.66 5.21
C ALA A 247 -15.25 -13.53 4.27
N ALA A 248 -15.48 -13.33 2.96
CA ALA A 248 -14.41 -13.16 1.97
C ALA A 248 -14.21 -11.68 1.56
N LEU A 249 -14.53 -10.73 2.43
CA LEU A 249 -14.26 -9.32 2.19
C LEU A 249 -12.76 -9.08 2.07
N SER A 250 -12.36 -8.24 1.12
CA SER A 250 -10.97 -7.85 0.83
C SER A 250 -10.88 -6.34 0.60
N GLY A 251 -9.67 -5.80 0.58
CA GLY A 251 -9.43 -4.40 0.24
C GLY A 251 -10.00 -3.42 1.25
N LEU A 252 -9.99 -3.77 2.55
CA LEU A 252 -10.51 -2.90 3.59
C LEU A 252 -9.81 -1.54 3.56
N THR A 253 -10.60 -0.48 3.44
CA THR A 253 -10.10 0.90 3.44
C THR A 253 -11.02 1.81 4.26
N ALA A 254 -10.45 2.87 4.83
CA ALA A 254 -11.21 3.88 5.56
C ALA A 254 -11.45 5.10 4.67
N MET A 255 -12.68 5.55 4.63
CA MET A 255 -13.11 6.82 4.05
C MET A 255 -13.35 7.85 5.15
N ALA A 256 -13.52 9.12 4.77
CA ALA A 256 -14.02 10.14 5.69
C ALA A 256 -15.41 9.77 6.25
N ASN A 257 -15.86 10.52 7.26
CA ASN A 257 -17.15 10.33 7.92
C ASN A 257 -17.35 8.98 8.63
N GLY A 258 -16.26 8.33 9.05
CA GLY A 258 -16.33 7.09 9.81
C GLY A 258 -16.87 5.90 9.03
N ILE A 259 -16.62 5.85 7.73
CA ILE A 259 -17.05 4.78 6.83
C ILE A 259 -15.86 3.88 6.51
N MET A 260 -16.06 2.57 6.61
CA MET A 260 -15.17 1.58 6.00
C MET A 260 -15.79 1.03 4.73
N ALA A 261 -14.95 0.80 3.73
CA ALA A 261 -15.32 0.11 2.51
C ALA A 261 -14.45 -1.14 2.33
N GLY A 262 -14.98 -2.14 1.64
CA GLY A 262 -14.29 -3.35 1.22
C GLY A 262 -15.01 -3.96 0.03
N PHE A 263 -14.42 -4.97 -0.62
CA PHE A 263 -15.05 -5.59 -1.78
C PHE A 263 -15.01 -7.11 -1.74
N LYS A 264 -15.93 -7.72 -2.48
CA LYS A 264 -15.96 -9.16 -2.77
C LYS A 264 -16.42 -9.37 -4.21
N GLY A 265 -15.52 -9.84 -5.09
CA GLY A 265 -15.81 -9.97 -6.52
C GLY A 265 -16.12 -8.61 -7.15
N LYS A 266 -17.36 -8.42 -7.60
CA LYS A 266 -17.85 -7.17 -8.22
C LYS A 266 -18.56 -6.23 -7.24
N ASP A 267 -18.78 -6.68 -6.02
CA ASP A 267 -19.58 -5.94 -5.04
C ASP A 267 -18.66 -5.14 -4.10
N VAL A 268 -18.98 -3.87 -3.96
CA VAL A 268 -18.37 -2.94 -2.99
C VAL A 268 -19.32 -2.79 -1.82
N TYR A 269 -18.82 -3.05 -0.63
CA TYR A 269 -19.55 -3.04 0.63
C TYR A 269 -19.12 -1.83 1.46
N PHE A 270 -20.07 -1.27 2.23
CA PHE A 270 -19.82 -0.16 3.14
C PHE A 270 -20.35 -0.49 4.52
N CYS A 271 -19.61 -0.09 5.57
CA CYS A 271 -20.15 -0.15 6.92
C CYS A 271 -21.13 1.01 7.19
N GLU A 272 -21.95 0.86 8.23
CA GLU A 272 -22.72 1.96 8.81
C GLU A 272 -21.74 3.01 9.37
N PRO A 273 -21.91 4.32 9.11
CA PRO A 273 -21.02 5.35 9.62
C PRO A 273 -20.80 5.25 11.13
N PHE A 274 -19.55 5.24 11.55
CA PHE A 274 -19.07 5.07 12.93
C PHE A 274 -19.38 3.71 13.59
N TYR A 275 -19.94 2.74 12.85
CA TYR A 275 -20.19 1.38 13.31
C TYR A 275 -19.45 0.35 12.46
N PRO A 276 -18.14 0.16 12.66
CA PRO A 276 -17.28 -0.72 11.85
C PRO A 276 -17.74 -2.18 11.79
N HIS A 277 -18.53 -2.61 12.78
CA HIS A 277 -19.06 -3.96 12.90
C HIS A 277 -20.37 -4.18 12.13
N ALA A 278 -20.97 -3.13 11.57
CA ALA A 278 -22.29 -3.16 10.92
C ALA A 278 -22.16 -2.88 9.41
N TRP A 279 -22.59 -3.82 8.57
CA TRP A 279 -22.48 -3.77 7.10
C TRP A 279 -23.83 -4.02 6.42
N PRO A 280 -24.70 -3.01 6.34
CA PRO A 280 -26.04 -3.16 5.75
C PRO A 280 -25.98 -3.58 4.27
N GLN A 281 -26.75 -4.62 3.90
CA GLN A 281 -26.82 -5.10 2.51
C GLN A 281 -27.33 -4.02 1.53
N ARG A 282 -28.15 -3.09 1.99
CA ARG A 282 -28.66 -1.98 1.18
C ARG A 282 -27.59 -0.99 0.73
N TYR A 283 -26.39 -1.03 1.32
CA TYR A 283 -25.24 -0.19 0.95
C TYR A 283 -24.34 -0.80 -0.11
N ILE A 284 -24.64 -2.02 -0.56
CA ILE A 284 -23.84 -2.70 -1.58
C ILE A 284 -24.01 -2.00 -2.93
N MET A 285 -22.87 -1.72 -3.57
CA MET A 285 -22.82 -1.21 -4.93
C MET A 285 -22.07 -2.20 -5.81
N THR A 286 -22.65 -2.59 -6.95
CA THR A 286 -22.08 -3.58 -7.86
C THR A 286 -21.52 -2.88 -9.09
N VAL A 287 -20.28 -3.20 -9.46
CA VAL A 287 -19.58 -2.77 -10.68
C VAL A 287 -19.61 -3.87 -11.74
N ASP A 288 -19.27 -3.52 -13.00
CA ASP A 288 -19.40 -4.45 -14.12
C ASP A 288 -18.36 -5.59 -14.13
N ASP A 289 -17.15 -5.32 -13.57
CA ASP A 289 -16.04 -6.27 -13.55
C ASP A 289 -15.47 -6.47 -12.13
N ASP A 290 -14.68 -7.54 -11.95
CA ASP A 290 -14.06 -7.83 -10.67
C ASP A 290 -13.22 -6.66 -10.18
N VAL A 291 -13.43 -6.31 -8.92
CA VAL A 291 -12.63 -5.29 -8.23
C VAL A 291 -11.25 -5.86 -7.92
N VAL A 292 -10.24 -5.06 -8.18
CA VAL A 292 -8.83 -5.37 -7.87
C VAL A 292 -8.39 -4.66 -6.60
N ALA A 293 -8.75 -3.38 -6.45
CA ALA A 293 -8.38 -2.56 -5.29
C ALA A 293 -9.40 -1.45 -5.04
N LEU A 294 -9.43 -0.97 -3.80
CA LEU A 294 -10.13 0.23 -3.38
C LEU A 294 -9.12 1.25 -2.88
N VAL A 295 -9.28 2.50 -3.29
CA VAL A 295 -8.45 3.61 -2.82
C VAL A 295 -9.36 4.72 -2.35
N ALA A 296 -9.30 5.04 -1.06
CA ALA A 296 -10.06 6.15 -0.49
C ALA A 296 -9.26 7.46 -0.61
N SER A 297 -9.94 8.52 -0.99
CA SER A 297 -9.46 9.88 -1.03
C SER A 297 -10.56 10.79 -0.49
N ASP A 298 -10.46 11.15 0.78
CA ASP A 298 -11.48 11.88 1.53
C ASP A 298 -12.86 11.18 1.47
N THR A 299 -13.89 11.84 0.93
CA THR A 299 -15.25 11.30 0.75
C THR A 299 -15.46 10.55 -0.57
N THR A 300 -14.39 10.34 -1.31
CA THR A 300 -14.39 9.66 -2.61
C THR A 300 -13.69 8.31 -2.50
N LEU A 301 -14.30 7.26 -3.03
CA LEU A 301 -13.71 5.95 -3.18
C LEU A 301 -13.46 5.66 -4.65
N ILE A 302 -12.21 5.41 -5.02
CA ILE A 302 -11.85 4.96 -6.36
C ILE A 302 -11.83 3.45 -6.34
N VAL A 303 -12.64 2.84 -7.20
CA VAL A 303 -12.77 1.39 -7.37
C VAL A 303 -12.00 1.00 -8.62
N ILE A 304 -10.88 0.32 -8.43
CA ILE A 304 -10.03 -0.17 -9.50
C ILE A 304 -10.49 -1.58 -9.84
N THR A 305 -10.92 -1.78 -11.09
CA THR A 305 -11.41 -3.07 -11.59
C THR A 305 -10.46 -3.69 -12.61
N LYS A 306 -10.77 -4.88 -13.09
CA LYS A 306 -10.05 -5.54 -14.20
C LYS A 306 -10.31 -4.91 -15.57
N SER A 307 -11.12 -3.86 -15.64
CA SER A 307 -11.48 -3.14 -16.87
C SER A 307 -11.48 -1.63 -16.65
N LEU A 308 -12.61 -1.05 -16.30
CA LEU A 308 -12.81 0.38 -16.10
C LEU A 308 -12.76 0.74 -14.61
N PRO A 309 -12.08 1.81 -14.21
CA PRO A 309 -12.18 2.32 -12.85
C PRO A 309 -13.54 3.00 -12.62
N TYR A 310 -14.02 2.98 -11.37
CA TYR A 310 -15.20 3.69 -10.94
C TYR A 310 -14.85 4.65 -9.82
N THR A 311 -15.64 5.70 -9.70
CA THR A 311 -15.57 6.65 -8.59
C THR A 311 -16.88 6.63 -7.85
N ILE A 312 -16.86 6.35 -6.55
CA ILE A 312 -18.02 6.42 -5.66
C ILE A 312 -17.80 7.61 -4.74
N SER A 313 -18.74 8.53 -4.68
CA SER A 313 -18.62 9.75 -3.89
C SER A 313 -19.92 10.06 -3.14
N GLY A 314 -19.77 10.62 -1.94
CA GLY A 314 -20.86 11.01 -1.07
C GLY A 314 -20.48 10.94 0.41
N THR A 315 -21.33 11.45 1.27
CA THR A 315 -21.08 11.56 2.71
C THR A 315 -21.72 10.44 3.53
N HIS A 316 -22.66 9.70 2.94
CA HIS A 316 -23.34 8.58 3.57
C HIS A 316 -23.59 7.47 2.54
N PRO A 317 -23.37 6.18 2.85
CA PRO A 317 -23.48 5.07 1.89
C PRO A 317 -24.83 5.00 1.17
N GLU A 318 -25.91 5.34 1.83
CA GLU A 318 -27.26 5.32 1.26
C GLU A 318 -27.49 6.37 0.15
N SER A 319 -26.68 7.45 0.15
CA SER A 319 -26.79 8.56 -0.80
C SER A 319 -25.55 8.71 -1.70
N MET A 320 -24.62 7.78 -1.66
CA MET A 320 -23.44 7.79 -2.54
C MET A 320 -23.83 7.58 -4.00
N ALA A 321 -23.15 8.28 -4.88
CA ALA A 321 -23.26 8.14 -6.33
C ALA A 321 -22.02 7.45 -6.90
N MET A 322 -22.24 6.52 -7.84
CA MET A 322 -21.18 5.81 -8.55
C MET A 322 -21.11 6.29 -10.00
N VAL A 323 -19.90 6.63 -10.45
CA VAL A 323 -19.61 7.09 -11.81
C VAL A 323 -18.51 6.20 -12.40
N MET A 324 -18.74 5.67 -13.59
CA MET A 324 -17.78 4.88 -14.34
C MET A 324 -16.78 5.80 -15.04
N GLY A 325 -15.49 5.44 -15.01
CA GLY A 325 -14.43 6.15 -15.72
C GLY A 325 -14.56 6.03 -17.24
N ALA A 326 -14.11 7.03 -17.96
CA ALA A 326 -14.24 7.10 -19.42
C ALA A 326 -13.21 6.25 -20.19
N LEU A 327 -12.05 5.94 -19.59
CA LEU A 327 -10.96 5.23 -20.24
C LEU A 327 -10.72 3.87 -19.58
N PRO A 328 -10.58 2.78 -20.38
CA PRO A 328 -10.28 1.46 -19.87
C PRO A 328 -8.84 1.41 -19.35
N GLN A 329 -8.70 1.37 -18.03
CA GLN A 329 -7.42 1.30 -17.33
C GLN A 329 -7.51 0.24 -16.23
N ALA A 330 -7.35 -1.01 -16.64
CA ALA A 330 -7.43 -2.16 -15.73
C ALA A 330 -6.35 -2.10 -14.65
N GLY A 331 -6.72 -2.41 -13.40
CA GLY A 331 -5.75 -2.70 -12.36
C GLY A 331 -5.26 -4.14 -12.44
N VAL A 332 -3.97 -4.38 -12.15
CA VAL A 332 -3.37 -5.71 -12.19
C VAL A 332 -2.78 -6.16 -10.85
N SER A 333 -2.59 -5.25 -9.91
CA SER A 333 -2.11 -5.54 -8.56
C SER A 333 -2.81 -4.68 -7.52
N LYS A 334 -3.41 -5.34 -6.52
CA LYS A 334 -4.03 -4.65 -5.38
C LYS A 334 -3.02 -3.85 -4.58
N ARG A 335 -1.84 -4.43 -4.32
CA ARG A 335 -0.80 -3.83 -3.49
C ARG A 335 -0.06 -2.65 -4.15
N SER A 336 -0.26 -2.43 -5.45
CA SER A 336 0.27 -1.27 -6.15
C SER A 336 -0.61 -0.03 -6.02
N ALA A 337 -1.86 -0.19 -5.55
CA ALA A 337 -2.85 0.86 -5.50
C ALA A 337 -2.67 1.74 -4.25
N LEU A 338 -2.47 3.04 -4.46
CA LEU A 338 -2.18 4.02 -3.42
C LEU A 338 -3.02 5.30 -3.64
N SER A 339 -3.35 5.97 -2.53
CA SER A 339 -3.94 7.32 -2.61
C SER A 339 -2.86 8.35 -2.93
N SER A 340 -3.11 9.17 -3.95
CA SER A 340 -2.27 10.33 -4.29
C SER A 340 -2.78 11.65 -3.67
N GLY A 341 -3.72 11.57 -2.72
CA GLY A 341 -4.39 12.72 -2.14
C GLY A 341 -5.64 13.14 -2.92
N ASN A 342 -5.53 13.33 -4.22
CA ASN A 342 -6.66 13.73 -5.09
C ASN A 342 -7.14 12.60 -6.02
N GLY A 343 -6.63 11.40 -5.84
CA GLY A 343 -6.91 10.27 -6.72
C GLY A 343 -6.20 9.00 -6.30
N ALA A 344 -6.04 8.07 -7.23
CA ALA A 344 -5.33 6.80 -7.05
C ALA A 344 -4.20 6.64 -8.06
N ILE A 345 -3.11 6.02 -7.60
CA ILE A 345 -2.03 5.53 -8.46
C ILE A 345 -2.02 4.01 -8.35
N TYR A 346 -1.93 3.29 -9.47
CA TYR A 346 -1.89 1.82 -9.49
C TYR A 346 -1.21 1.27 -10.74
N ALA A 347 -0.71 0.05 -10.68
CA ALA A 347 -0.16 -0.66 -11.81
C ALA A 347 -1.26 -1.17 -12.75
N SER A 348 -1.13 -0.85 -14.03
CA SER A 348 -1.97 -1.33 -15.13
C SER A 348 -1.14 -2.17 -16.11
N PRO A 349 -1.77 -2.83 -17.11
CA PRO A 349 -1.03 -3.50 -18.17
C PRO A 349 -0.13 -2.58 -19.00
N ASP A 350 -0.43 -1.29 -19.07
CA ASP A 350 0.22 -0.32 -19.96
C ASP A 350 1.22 0.61 -19.25
N GLY A 351 1.25 0.58 -17.91
CA GLY A 351 2.09 1.47 -17.11
C GLY A 351 1.57 1.68 -15.71
N LEU A 352 2.19 2.60 -14.99
CA LEU A 352 1.71 3.10 -13.71
C LEU A 352 0.69 4.20 -13.98
N MET A 353 -0.57 3.97 -13.65
CA MET A 353 -1.67 4.88 -13.90
C MET A 353 -1.95 5.79 -12.71
N SER A 354 -2.25 7.05 -12.99
CA SER A 354 -2.87 7.98 -12.04
C SER A 354 -4.29 8.27 -12.50
N VAL A 355 -5.28 8.08 -11.61
CA VAL A 355 -6.70 8.31 -11.87
C VAL A 355 -7.27 9.21 -10.79
N GLY A 356 -8.01 10.25 -11.17
CA GLY A 356 -8.62 11.21 -10.24
C GLY A 356 -9.60 12.13 -10.93
N GLY A 357 -10.05 13.19 -10.24
CA GLY A 357 -11.04 14.16 -10.76
C GLY A 357 -10.65 14.89 -12.05
N GLY A 358 -9.37 14.86 -12.43
CA GLY A 358 -8.85 15.44 -13.68
C GLY A 358 -8.73 14.45 -14.85
N GLY A 359 -9.13 13.19 -14.68
CA GLY A 359 -9.00 12.13 -15.69
C GLY A 359 -8.00 11.05 -15.31
N SER A 360 -7.49 10.34 -16.31
CA SER A 360 -6.46 9.29 -16.13
C SER A 360 -5.21 9.60 -16.95
N THR A 361 -4.03 9.35 -16.37
CA THR A 361 -2.73 9.59 -17.01
C THR A 361 -1.81 8.41 -16.75
N ASN A 362 -1.08 7.97 -17.78
CA ASN A 362 -0.01 7.00 -17.62
C ASN A 362 1.29 7.72 -17.23
N LEU A 363 1.73 7.56 -16.00
CA LEU A 363 2.91 8.21 -15.43
C LEU A 363 4.23 7.69 -16.03
N THR A 364 4.21 6.51 -16.63
CA THR A 364 5.40 5.84 -17.17
C THR A 364 5.40 5.75 -18.70
N GLU A 365 4.48 6.43 -19.39
CA GLU A 365 4.31 6.37 -20.85
C GLU A 365 5.57 6.77 -21.62
N THR A 366 6.29 7.78 -21.16
CA THR A 366 7.53 8.26 -21.78
C THR A 366 8.76 7.43 -21.44
N LEU A 367 8.67 6.59 -20.41
CA LEU A 367 9.78 5.82 -19.86
C LEU A 367 9.87 4.41 -20.41
N PHE A 368 8.71 3.74 -20.59
CA PHE A 368 8.62 2.35 -20.99
C PHE A 368 7.70 2.16 -22.19
N THR A 369 8.04 1.24 -23.05
CA THR A 369 7.07 0.61 -23.96
C THR A 369 6.21 -0.37 -23.14
N ARG A 370 5.04 -0.74 -23.67
CA ARG A 370 4.19 -1.76 -23.02
C ARG A 370 4.96 -3.07 -22.79
N THR A 371 5.79 -3.50 -23.74
CA THR A 371 6.58 -4.75 -23.62
C THR A 371 7.56 -4.67 -22.46
N GLU A 372 8.36 -3.61 -22.36
CA GLU A 372 9.32 -3.40 -21.28
C GLU A 372 8.64 -3.29 -19.91
N TRP A 373 7.47 -2.62 -19.86
CA TRP A 373 6.68 -2.56 -18.64
C TRP A 373 6.19 -3.94 -18.20
N GLN A 374 5.73 -4.78 -19.16
CA GLN A 374 5.29 -6.14 -18.88
C GLN A 374 6.44 -7.06 -18.42
N GLU A 375 7.68 -6.81 -18.82
CA GLU A 375 8.86 -7.53 -18.32
C GLU A 375 9.07 -7.36 -16.83
N LEU A 376 8.64 -6.22 -16.26
CA LEU A 376 8.64 -5.99 -14.82
C LEU A 376 7.52 -6.73 -14.08
N LYS A 377 6.62 -7.44 -14.80
CA LYS A 377 5.48 -8.19 -14.26
C LYS A 377 4.60 -7.34 -13.33
N PRO A 378 3.87 -6.35 -13.87
CA PRO A 378 3.11 -5.38 -13.07
C PRO A 378 2.10 -6.02 -12.10
N SER A 379 1.66 -7.26 -12.35
CA SER A 379 0.79 -8.02 -11.43
C SER A 379 1.46 -8.41 -10.12
N SER A 380 2.79 -8.39 -10.05
CA SER A 380 3.56 -8.65 -8.83
C SER A 380 3.88 -7.37 -8.05
N MET A 381 3.62 -6.19 -8.63
CA MET A 381 4.04 -4.92 -8.06
C MET A 381 3.30 -4.59 -6.78
N HIS A 382 4.03 -4.00 -5.86
CA HIS A 382 3.48 -3.27 -4.72
C HIS A 382 4.24 -1.96 -4.54
N GLY A 383 3.61 -0.96 -3.95
CA GLY A 383 4.20 0.35 -3.86
C GLY A 383 3.82 1.10 -2.59
N TYR A 384 4.55 2.19 -2.36
CA TYR A 384 4.39 3.09 -1.22
C TYR A 384 4.64 4.52 -1.67
N LEU A 385 3.99 5.46 -1.02
CA LEU A 385 4.21 6.87 -1.27
C LEU A 385 5.07 7.48 -0.15
N LEU A 386 6.14 8.17 -0.53
CA LEU A 386 7.01 8.90 0.39
C LEU A 386 7.52 10.17 -0.31
N ASP A 387 7.33 11.35 0.28
CA ASP A 387 7.80 12.65 -0.24
C ASP A 387 7.45 12.90 -1.73
N GLY A 388 6.21 12.61 -2.13
CA GLY A 388 5.77 12.79 -3.52
C GLY A 388 6.38 11.79 -4.52
N ARG A 389 7.02 10.73 -4.03
CA ARG A 389 7.62 9.66 -4.84
C ARG A 389 6.88 8.36 -4.65
N TYR A 390 6.62 7.67 -5.76
CA TYR A 390 6.14 6.29 -5.75
C TYR A 390 7.35 5.36 -5.65
N ILE A 391 7.45 4.62 -4.56
CA ILE A 391 8.48 3.61 -4.31
C ILE A 391 7.86 2.25 -4.58
N GLY A 392 8.19 1.65 -5.71
CA GLY A 392 7.63 0.40 -6.19
C GLY A 392 8.62 -0.75 -6.08
N PHE A 393 8.09 -1.95 -5.88
CA PHE A 393 8.83 -3.21 -5.90
C PHE A 393 8.13 -4.21 -6.81
N TYR A 394 8.89 -5.07 -7.48
CA TYR A 394 8.38 -6.08 -8.40
C TYR A 394 9.14 -7.39 -8.29
N ASP A 395 8.47 -8.47 -8.63
CA ASP A 395 9.03 -9.83 -8.66
C ASP A 395 8.60 -10.54 -9.96
N THR A 396 9.54 -10.70 -10.87
CA THR A 396 9.29 -11.41 -12.13
C THR A 396 9.32 -12.92 -11.98
N GLY A 397 9.75 -13.42 -10.82
CA GLY A 397 10.07 -14.81 -10.53
C GLY A 397 11.53 -15.16 -10.84
N ALA A 398 12.17 -14.48 -11.80
CA ALA A 398 13.59 -14.60 -12.10
C ALA A 398 14.42 -13.46 -11.45
N VAL A 399 13.85 -12.26 -11.39
CA VAL A 399 14.50 -11.06 -10.85
C VAL A 399 13.53 -10.36 -9.91
N GLN A 400 14.03 -9.97 -8.76
CA GLN A 400 13.37 -9.10 -7.81
C GLN A 400 14.05 -7.74 -7.83
N GLY A 401 13.26 -6.66 -7.88
CA GLY A 401 13.80 -5.31 -7.94
C GLY A 401 12.87 -4.27 -7.34
N GLY A 402 13.38 -3.05 -7.24
CA GLY A 402 12.61 -1.89 -6.82
C GLY A 402 12.91 -0.68 -7.69
N PHE A 403 12.10 0.34 -7.55
CA PHE A 403 12.29 1.62 -8.24
C PHE A 403 11.66 2.78 -7.47
N ILE A 404 12.16 3.96 -7.74
CA ILE A 404 11.57 5.23 -7.34
C ILE A 404 11.10 5.94 -8.60
N LEU A 405 9.83 6.35 -8.64
CA LEU A 405 9.29 7.29 -9.62
C LEU A 405 8.94 8.60 -8.91
N ASP A 406 9.62 9.67 -9.25
CA ASP A 406 9.26 11.01 -8.79
C ASP A 406 8.01 11.48 -9.54
N LEU A 407 6.93 11.73 -8.80
CA LEU A 407 5.64 12.06 -9.41
C LEU A 407 5.58 13.48 -9.97
N SER A 408 6.51 14.34 -9.56
CA SER A 408 6.57 15.75 -10.03
C SER A 408 7.42 15.91 -11.29
N SER A 409 8.57 15.24 -11.35
CA SER A 409 9.50 15.34 -12.48
C SER A 409 9.35 14.21 -13.51
N GLY A 410 8.73 13.08 -13.12
CA GLY A 410 8.66 11.87 -13.93
C GLY A 410 9.98 11.11 -14.00
N GLU A 411 10.97 11.44 -13.17
CA GLU A 411 12.27 10.74 -13.16
C GLU A 411 12.15 9.35 -12.52
N PHE A 412 12.72 8.36 -13.19
CA PHE A 412 12.70 6.96 -12.78
C PHE A 412 14.09 6.48 -12.40
N MET A 413 14.21 5.94 -11.18
CA MET A 413 15.47 5.44 -10.63
C MET A 413 15.29 4.04 -10.05
N PRO A 414 15.91 3.01 -10.60
CA PRO A 414 15.97 1.68 -10.01
C PRO A 414 16.61 1.65 -8.62
N LEU A 415 16.21 0.66 -7.83
CA LEU A 415 16.79 0.33 -6.52
C LEU A 415 17.52 -1.01 -6.60
N SER A 416 18.66 -1.12 -5.94
CA SER A 416 19.49 -2.33 -5.92
C SER A 416 18.96 -3.41 -4.96
N PHE A 417 17.79 -3.22 -4.34
CA PHE A 417 17.20 -4.15 -3.38
C PHE A 417 15.70 -4.34 -3.60
N TYR A 418 15.16 -5.36 -2.99
CA TYR A 418 13.74 -5.72 -3.00
C TYR A 418 13.19 -5.77 -1.58
N ALA A 419 11.95 -5.34 -1.40
CA ALA A 419 11.19 -5.50 -0.18
C ALA A 419 9.95 -6.36 -0.43
N THR A 420 9.56 -7.20 0.54
CA THR A 420 8.34 -8.04 0.43
C THR A 420 7.10 -7.34 0.95
N ALA A 421 7.28 -6.40 1.88
CA ALA A 421 6.24 -5.59 2.49
C ALA A 421 6.76 -4.20 2.85
N GLY A 422 5.85 -3.26 3.08
CA GLY A 422 6.17 -1.96 3.62
C GLY A 422 4.97 -1.29 4.27
N TYR A 423 5.25 -0.24 5.01
CA TYR A 423 4.28 0.61 5.68
C TYR A 423 4.83 2.02 5.82
N TYR A 424 4.10 2.99 5.29
CA TYR A 424 4.37 4.40 5.56
C TYR A 424 3.73 4.78 6.90
N ASP A 425 4.56 5.22 7.85
CA ASP A 425 4.10 5.70 9.15
C ASP A 425 3.97 7.23 9.12
N PRO A 426 2.75 7.79 9.05
CA PRO A 426 2.56 9.23 8.98
C PRO A 426 2.95 9.96 10.28
N GLN A 427 3.00 9.26 11.43
CA GLN A 427 3.42 9.87 12.69
C GLN A 427 4.93 10.10 12.77
N ARG A 428 5.70 9.37 11.97
CA ARG A 428 7.17 9.45 11.90
C ARG A 428 7.68 9.99 10.57
N ASP A 429 6.78 10.24 9.64
CA ASP A 429 7.11 10.61 8.27
C ASP A 429 8.20 9.68 7.71
N ALA A 430 7.96 8.39 7.77
CA ALA A 430 8.95 7.38 7.44
C ALA A 430 8.34 6.13 6.80
N LEU A 431 9.05 5.58 5.84
CA LEU A 431 8.71 4.31 5.21
C LEU A 431 9.51 3.18 5.88
N PHE A 432 8.79 2.19 6.38
CA PHE A 432 9.34 0.94 6.89
C PHE A 432 9.13 -0.16 5.87
N LEU A 433 10.15 -1.00 5.68
CA LEU A 433 10.17 -2.08 4.68
C LEU A 433 10.57 -3.40 5.33
N VAL A 434 10.10 -4.51 4.75
CA VAL A 434 10.56 -5.85 5.09
C VAL A 434 11.49 -6.35 3.99
N ILE A 435 12.75 -6.59 4.33
CA ILE A 435 13.78 -7.10 3.42
C ILE A 435 14.09 -8.56 3.79
N GLY A 436 14.41 -9.38 2.77
CA GLY A 436 14.70 -10.80 3.00
C GLY A 436 13.53 -11.58 3.59
N GLY A 437 12.31 -11.04 3.49
CA GLY A 437 11.09 -11.67 3.97
C GLY A 437 10.78 -11.52 5.46
N THR A 438 11.74 -11.11 6.30
CA THR A 438 11.54 -11.03 7.76
C THR A 438 12.21 -9.84 8.45
N GLN A 439 13.25 -9.24 7.85
CA GLN A 439 13.96 -8.13 8.46
C GLN A 439 13.19 -6.82 8.27
N LEU A 440 12.85 -6.15 9.36
CA LEU A 440 12.23 -4.83 9.34
C LEU A 440 13.29 -3.74 9.34
N VAL A 441 13.22 -2.85 8.36
CA VAL A 441 14.16 -1.73 8.19
C VAL A 441 13.40 -0.42 7.97
N LYS A 442 14.04 0.69 8.32
CA LYS A 442 13.59 2.04 7.96
C LYS A 442 14.34 2.47 6.70
N PHE A 443 13.58 2.82 5.66
CA PHE A 443 14.11 3.19 4.35
C PHE A 443 14.90 4.50 4.41
N ASP A 444 16.02 4.57 3.68
CA ASP A 444 16.84 5.79 3.47
C ASP A 444 17.23 6.51 4.78
N SER A 445 17.54 5.77 5.86
CA SER A 445 17.66 6.34 7.21
C SER A 445 18.93 6.01 7.97
N ALA A 446 19.83 5.16 7.44
CA ALA A 446 21.10 4.87 8.09
C ALA A 446 22.08 6.05 8.01
N ALA A 447 23.15 6.01 8.82
CA ALA A 447 24.21 7.01 8.78
C ALA A 447 25.09 6.94 7.52
N THR A 448 25.16 5.76 6.89
CA THR A 448 25.98 5.50 5.69
C THR A 448 25.13 5.56 4.43
N TYR A 449 25.79 5.92 3.32
CA TYR A 449 25.17 5.97 2.00
C TYR A 449 25.38 4.68 1.22
N ARG A 450 24.46 4.40 0.28
CA ARG A 450 24.61 3.34 -0.71
C ARG A 450 25.62 3.74 -1.77
N MET A 451 26.22 2.74 -2.39
CA MET A 451 27.00 2.95 -3.61
C MET A 451 26.00 3.02 -4.78
N GLY A 452 25.67 4.23 -5.19
CA GLY A 452 24.84 4.44 -6.39
C GLY A 452 25.67 4.29 -7.67
N MET A 453 25.01 3.95 -8.77
CA MET A 453 25.60 3.86 -10.10
C MET A 453 24.78 4.67 -11.09
N TRP A 454 25.45 5.38 -11.98
CA TRP A 454 24.86 6.11 -13.10
C TRP A 454 25.73 5.93 -14.35
N HIS A 455 25.16 5.39 -15.42
CA HIS A 455 25.84 5.12 -16.68
C HIS A 455 25.27 6.04 -17.75
N SER A 456 26.13 6.86 -18.37
CA SER A 456 25.73 7.82 -19.41
C SER A 456 25.12 7.13 -20.62
N LYS A 457 24.47 7.92 -21.49
CA LYS A 457 24.16 7.47 -22.85
C LYS A 457 25.42 7.08 -23.64
N SER A 458 25.23 6.43 -24.78
CA SER A 458 26.28 6.25 -25.78
C SER A 458 26.45 7.53 -26.60
N TYR A 459 27.57 8.23 -26.45
CA TYR A 459 27.90 9.45 -27.19
C TYR A 459 28.57 9.12 -28.52
N TYR A 460 27.95 9.51 -29.62
CA TYR A 460 28.44 9.24 -30.97
C TYR A 460 29.12 10.49 -31.56
N LEU A 461 30.37 10.32 -32.03
CA LEU A 461 31.13 11.35 -32.73
C LEU A 461 30.98 11.20 -34.26
N PRO A 462 30.94 12.29 -35.01
CA PRO A 462 30.93 12.26 -36.48
C PRO A 462 32.15 11.55 -37.08
N SER A 463 33.31 11.72 -36.43
CA SER A 463 34.57 11.08 -36.79
C SER A 463 35.23 10.49 -35.53
N PRO A 464 36.01 9.40 -35.64
CA PRO A 464 36.76 8.88 -34.51
C PRO A 464 37.67 9.96 -33.91
N ARG A 465 37.64 10.08 -32.60
CA ARG A 465 38.50 11.00 -31.84
C ARG A 465 38.83 10.39 -30.48
N ASN A 466 39.96 10.82 -29.93
CA ASN A 466 40.33 10.52 -28.56
C ASN A 466 39.67 11.51 -27.59
N MET A 467 39.11 11.02 -26.46
CA MET A 467 38.74 11.83 -25.29
C MET A 467 39.91 11.82 -24.33
N GLY A 468 40.64 12.94 -24.29
CA GLY A 468 41.92 12.98 -23.55
C GLY A 468 41.75 13.34 -22.07
N TYR A 469 40.59 13.83 -21.64
CA TYR A 469 40.40 14.35 -20.29
C TYR A 469 39.04 14.04 -19.73
N ALA A 470 38.98 13.92 -18.39
CA ALA A 470 37.75 13.80 -17.66
C ALA A 470 37.79 14.64 -16.36
N ARG A 471 36.62 14.93 -15.83
CA ARG A 471 36.43 15.64 -14.56
C ARG A 471 35.19 15.12 -13.85
N VAL A 472 35.27 15.02 -12.53
CA VAL A 472 34.11 14.77 -11.65
C VAL A 472 34.17 15.77 -10.52
N GLU A 473 33.08 16.49 -10.32
CA GLU A 473 32.89 17.41 -9.21
C GLU A 473 31.86 16.80 -8.25
N ALA A 474 32.26 16.58 -7.01
CA ALA A 474 31.45 15.90 -5.99
C ALA A 474 31.55 16.61 -4.64
N SER A 475 30.57 16.41 -3.77
CA SER A 475 30.58 16.97 -2.41
C SER A 475 31.68 16.36 -1.53
N ALA A 476 32.09 15.15 -1.82
CA ALA A 476 33.18 14.42 -1.18
C ALA A 476 33.69 13.32 -2.11
N TYR A 477 34.89 12.80 -1.81
CA TYR A 477 35.56 11.77 -2.57
C TYR A 477 35.89 10.55 -1.69
N PRO A 478 36.14 9.34 -2.26
CA PRO A 478 36.34 9.08 -3.69
C PRO A 478 35.03 8.91 -4.47
N VAL A 479 35.12 9.11 -5.81
CA VAL A 479 34.11 8.71 -6.80
C VAL A 479 34.81 7.84 -7.83
N THR A 480 34.27 6.68 -8.16
CA THR A 480 34.81 5.85 -9.24
C THR A 480 34.21 6.30 -10.56
N MET A 481 35.05 6.61 -11.53
CA MET A 481 34.65 6.88 -12.91
C MET A 481 35.27 5.85 -13.84
N SER A 482 34.42 5.23 -14.66
CA SER A 482 34.83 4.29 -15.71
C SER A 482 34.49 4.86 -17.06
N VAL A 483 35.46 5.14 -17.90
CA VAL A 483 35.27 5.68 -19.28
C VAL A 483 35.51 4.56 -20.28
N THR A 484 34.51 4.33 -21.15
CA THR A 484 34.52 3.25 -22.12
C THR A 484 34.53 3.79 -23.55
N ALA A 485 35.52 3.37 -24.33
CA ALA A 485 35.59 3.61 -25.77
C ALA A 485 35.21 2.34 -26.55
N THR A 486 34.31 2.47 -27.53
CA THR A 486 33.98 1.39 -28.45
C THR A 486 34.84 1.52 -29.71
N LEU A 487 35.79 0.58 -29.86
CA LEU A 487 36.77 0.54 -30.95
C LEU A 487 36.25 -0.27 -32.16
N ARG A 488 37.01 -0.31 -33.23
CA ARG A 488 36.60 -0.97 -34.49
C ARG A 488 36.58 -2.48 -34.37
N SER A 489 37.44 -3.04 -33.52
CA SER A 489 37.54 -4.49 -33.34
C SER A 489 37.99 -4.86 -31.92
N SER A 490 37.76 -6.12 -31.54
CA SER A 490 38.26 -6.66 -30.27
C SER A 490 39.79 -6.76 -30.23
N ALA A 491 40.43 -6.94 -31.38
CA ALA A 491 41.91 -6.93 -31.45
C ALA A 491 42.48 -5.55 -31.10
N GLU A 492 41.85 -4.47 -31.58
CA GLU A 492 42.23 -3.09 -31.25
C GLU A 492 41.99 -2.80 -29.76
N ALA A 493 40.86 -3.23 -29.18
CA ALA A 493 40.61 -3.10 -27.75
C ALA A 493 41.64 -3.86 -26.90
N THR A 494 42.00 -5.06 -27.30
CA THR A 494 43.03 -5.85 -26.63
C THR A 494 44.39 -5.18 -26.73
N ALA A 495 44.74 -4.58 -27.88
CA ALA A 495 46.01 -3.86 -28.04
C ALA A 495 46.07 -2.62 -27.12
N VAL A 496 44.98 -1.84 -27.03
CA VAL A 496 44.91 -0.69 -26.10
C VAL A 496 45.03 -1.16 -24.63
N ALA A 497 44.38 -2.25 -24.24
CA ALA A 497 44.50 -2.79 -22.89
C ALA A 497 45.92 -3.30 -22.60
N ALA A 498 46.63 -3.83 -23.60
CA ALA A 498 48.03 -4.25 -23.46
C ALA A 498 49.02 -3.06 -23.36
N GLU A 499 48.68 -1.91 -23.97
CA GLU A 499 49.46 -0.68 -23.85
C GLU A 499 49.32 -0.04 -22.45
N TYR A 500 48.15 -0.24 -21.79
CA TYR A 500 47.88 0.29 -20.45
C TYR A 500 47.54 -0.84 -19.45
N PRO A 501 48.51 -1.71 -19.12
CA PRO A 501 48.28 -2.91 -18.31
C PRO A 501 47.86 -2.54 -16.88
N GLY A 502 46.77 -3.18 -16.39
CA GLY A 502 46.19 -2.93 -15.06
C GLY A 502 45.40 -1.64 -14.93
N VAL A 503 45.29 -0.83 -16.00
CA VAL A 503 44.61 0.46 -16.04
C VAL A 503 43.41 0.43 -16.99
N VAL A 504 43.58 -0.20 -18.17
CA VAL A 504 42.55 -0.41 -19.15
C VAL A 504 42.19 -1.89 -19.24
N THR A 505 40.90 -2.19 -19.28
CA THR A 505 40.36 -3.55 -19.52
C THR A 505 39.68 -3.62 -20.88
N ALA A 506 39.80 -4.76 -21.57
CA ALA A 506 39.13 -5.02 -22.84
C ALA A 506 38.02 -6.05 -22.67
N SER A 507 36.84 -5.75 -23.26
CA SER A 507 35.72 -6.67 -23.34
C SER A 507 35.05 -6.54 -24.72
N GLY A 508 35.16 -7.58 -25.56
CA GLY A 508 34.78 -7.46 -26.96
C GLY A 508 35.57 -6.35 -27.65
N ASN A 509 34.86 -5.44 -28.31
CA ASN A 509 35.47 -4.25 -28.93
C ASN A 509 35.45 -3.01 -28.03
N LYS A 510 35.20 -3.14 -26.73
CA LYS A 510 35.18 -2.04 -25.75
C LYS A 510 36.51 -2.05 -24.96
N ALA A 511 37.10 -0.86 -24.81
CA ALA A 511 38.22 -0.60 -23.92
C ALA A 511 37.75 0.34 -22.82
N THR A 512 37.85 -0.08 -21.55
CA THR A 512 37.36 0.65 -20.38
C THR A 512 38.49 1.04 -19.46
N TYR A 513 38.64 2.33 -19.18
CA TYR A 513 39.52 2.91 -18.18
C TYR A 513 38.76 3.21 -16.91
N SER A 514 39.17 2.67 -15.79
CA SER A 514 38.52 2.91 -14.48
C SER A 514 39.50 3.59 -13.53
N VAL A 515 39.05 4.63 -12.86
CA VAL A 515 39.83 5.45 -11.94
C VAL A 515 39.03 5.82 -10.70
N SER A 516 39.69 5.82 -9.55
CA SER A 516 39.17 6.40 -8.31
C SER A 516 39.57 7.88 -8.27
N VAL A 517 38.60 8.74 -8.54
CA VAL A 517 38.74 10.20 -8.52
C VAL A 517 38.80 10.67 -7.07
N THR A 518 39.81 11.45 -6.71
CA THR A 518 40.09 11.88 -5.32
C THR A 518 39.96 13.39 -5.10
N ASP A 519 39.79 14.18 -6.16
CA ASP A 519 39.58 15.63 -6.12
C ASP A 519 38.79 16.11 -7.36
N ASP A 520 38.51 17.39 -7.45
CA ASP A 520 37.73 18.04 -8.51
C ASP A 520 38.53 18.45 -9.74
N ARG A 521 39.82 18.10 -9.78
CA ARG A 521 40.71 18.50 -10.89
C ARG A 521 40.42 17.69 -12.14
N VAL A 522 40.70 18.31 -13.29
CA VAL A 522 40.74 17.60 -14.57
C VAL A 522 41.89 16.61 -14.58
N PHE A 523 41.62 15.37 -14.94
CA PHE A 523 42.63 14.32 -15.07
C PHE A 523 42.68 13.79 -16.50
N ALA A 524 43.84 13.25 -16.88
CA ALA A 524 44.07 12.70 -18.21
C ALA A 524 43.49 11.28 -18.32
N LEU A 525 42.91 11.00 -19.48
CA LEU A 525 42.51 9.66 -19.90
C LEU A 525 43.60 9.01 -20.77
N PRO A 526 43.63 7.68 -20.92
CA PRO A 526 44.50 7.02 -21.87
C PRO A 526 44.35 7.58 -23.28
N ASN A 527 45.46 7.71 -23.99
CA ASN A 527 45.49 8.29 -25.33
C ASN A 527 46.12 7.29 -26.34
N GLY A 528 46.33 7.71 -27.59
CA GLY A 528 46.90 6.87 -28.64
C GLY A 528 45.90 6.06 -29.45
N PHE A 529 44.59 6.19 -29.19
CA PHE A 529 43.52 5.57 -29.94
C PHE A 529 42.33 6.50 -30.17
N ASP A 530 41.59 6.29 -31.23
CA ASP A 530 40.39 7.05 -31.59
C ASP A 530 39.17 6.16 -31.60
N ALA A 531 38.06 6.61 -30.98
CA ALA A 531 36.77 5.94 -31.00
C ALA A 531 35.65 6.85 -31.50
N LYS A 532 34.61 6.26 -32.09
CA LYS A 532 33.40 6.96 -32.47
C LYS A 532 32.35 7.00 -31.37
N VAL A 533 32.41 6.04 -30.45
CA VAL A 533 31.41 5.90 -29.39
C VAL A 533 32.12 5.91 -28.05
N TRP A 534 31.64 6.76 -27.18
CA TRP A 534 32.15 6.93 -25.82
C TRP A 534 31.00 6.85 -24.83
N GLU A 535 31.26 6.24 -23.71
CA GLU A 535 30.35 6.11 -22.57
C GLU A 535 31.14 6.32 -21.28
N TYR A 536 30.47 6.73 -20.20
CA TYR A 536 31.10 6.67 -18.90
C TYR A 536 30.10 6.30 -17.81
N GLU A 537 30.62 5.68 -16.78
CA GLU A 537 29.90 5.24 -15.60
C GLU A 537 30.47 5.91 -14.36
N LEU A 538 29.61 6.31 -13.46
CA LEU A 538 29.93 6.86 -12.15
C LEU A 538 29.43 5.92 -11.08
N GLN A 539 30.27 5.60 -10.09
CA GLN A 539 29.88 4.90 -8.87
C GLN A 539 30.29 5.74 -7.67
N ALA A 540 29.32 6.10 -6.83
CA ALA A 540 29.57 7.00 -5.72
C ALA A 540 28.66 6.70 -4.53
N ALA A 541 29.22 6.83 -3.33
CA ALA A 541 28.49 6.96 -2.07
C ALA A 541 28.46 8.43 -1.59
N ASN A 542 28.89 9.37 -2.46
CA ASN A 542 28.89 10.80 -2.24
C ASN A 542 28.07 11.49 -3.33
N GLU A 543 27.59 12.69 -3.07
CA GLU A 543 26.81 13.46 -4.05
C GLU A 543 27.73 13.95 -5.19
N VAL A 544 27.37 13.60 -6.44
CA VAL A 544 28.05 14.08 -7.65
C VAL A 544 27.28 15.27 -8.23
N LEU A 545 27.96 16.40 -8.36
CA LEU A 545 27.41 17.67 -8.81
C LEU A 545 27.54 17.84 -10.33
N SER A 546 28.70 17.49 -10.87
CA SER A 546 28.95 17.50 -12.31
C SER A 546 29.98 16.46 -12.71
N SER A 547 29.91 16.01 -13.96
CA SER A 547 30.93 15.13 -14.55
C SER A 547 31.01 15.34 -16.06
N GLY A 548 32.12 14.91 -16.65
CA GLY A 548 32.24 14.96 -18.10
C GLY A 548 33.53 14.36 -18.62
N ILE A 549 33.52 14.13 -19.93
CA ILE A 549 34.68 13.74 -20.74
C ILE A 549 34.87 14.73 -21.88
N ALA A 550 36.08 15.06 -22.21
CA ALA A 550 36.39 16.07 -23.20
C ALA A 550 37.69 15.77 -23.97
N GLN A 551 37.81 16.29 -25.17
CA GLN A 551 39.01 16.19 -25.96
C GLN A 551 40.11 17.09 -25.40
N TYR A 552 39.76 18.31 -24.91
CA TYR A 552 40.66 19.33 -24.41
C TYR A 552 40.22 19.87 -23.04
N VAL A 553 41.21 20.23 -22.20
CA VAL A 553 40.97 20.77 -20.83
C VAL A 553 40.09 22.01 -20.83
N GLN A 554 40.24 22.89 -21.86
CA GLN A 554 39.46 24.15 -21.96
C GLN A 554 37.97 23.94 -22.12
N GLU A 555 37.51 22.76 -22.55
CA GLU A 555 36.07 22.43 -22.70
C GLU A 555 35.33 22.33 -21.37
N PHE A 556 36.05 22.10 -20.24
CA PHE A 556 35.48 22.16 -18.89
C PHE A 556 35.33 23.58 -18.34
N SER A 557 36.01 24.58 -18.94
CA SER A 557 36.01 25.96 -18.47
C SER A 557 34.92 26.81 -19.13
N ASN A 558 34.41 26.39 -20.29
CA ASN A 558 33.48 27.16 -21.15
C ASN A 558 32.00 26.79 -20.96
N GLY A 559 31.62 26.22 -19.82
CA GLY A 559 30.27 25.79 -19.51
C GLY A 559 29.71 26.38 -18.24
#